data_67732dcd0e98e149ac2e08b13865a5e2
#
_entry.id   67732dcd0e98e149ac2e08b13865a5e2
#
_cell.length_a   1.000
_cell.length_b   1.000
_cell.length_c   1.000
_cell.angle_alpha   90.00
_cell.angle_beta   90.00
_cell.angle_gamma   90.00
#
_symmetry.space_group_name_H-M   'P 1'
#
loop_
_entity.id
_entity.type
_entity.pdbx_description
1 polymer ?
#
loop_
_entity_poly.entity_id
_entity_poly.type
_entity_poly.pdbx_seq_one_letter_code
_entity_poly.pdbx_strand_id
1 'polypeptide(L)'
;MDLSLRLLRHGYDAVAADRAAHGVPPDAGTHATRLVGHRAVVVRSEPGVRFFYDESAAERKGVVPPPLAWLLFGRGALHGMDGEPHRDRKRAMVDVLSADGLGPLVGRVAQELDEAAATWPGREVSVHPTLVSAYGRAVLGWAGLDLDDDRADTVARRLSQQVDGFGFAGPAYVRGWASRLWWDRYATGLAADLRAGRAGTGADAPAARLVRSIDADDRTAGVELGNILRPTIAVSWLGTFAALRLADLPAWRERLADPGEELARMAFAQEVRRTTPFAPVLAARATRPATIDGVRVRRGDRLVLDIMGIDHDPARWEAPHEFRPERFLEHAPGAFDLVPQGGGHPAGHRCPGESLTLRVLEATLRVLAGVPYEVADPAVDLTRMPTTPRGGLVIRVPAGAPGRSARASTPGSA
;
A
#
# COMPACT_ATOMS: atom_id res chain seq x y z
N MET A 1 6.54 28.54 4.76
CA MET A 1 6.31 27.84 3.46
C MET A 1 5.16 26.88 3.68
N ASP A 2 4.25 26.73 2.70
CA ASP A 2 3.13 25.77 2.77
C ASP A 2 3.63 24.34 2.76
N LEU A 3 3.03 23.45 3.54
CA LEU A 3 3.42 22.03 3.63
C LEU A 3 3.30 21.31 2.29
N SER A 4 2.36 21.71 1.41
CA SER A 4 2.26 21.12 0.07
C SER A 4 3.53 21.36 -0.77
N LEU A 5 4.16 22.54 -0.64
CA LEU A 5 5.43 22.82 -1.30
C LEU A 5 6.60 22.04 -0.67
N ARG A 6 6.52 21.81 0.66
CA ARG A 6 7.52 20.95 1.32
C ARG A 6 7.37 19.49 0.89
N LEU A 7 6.14 18.99 0.75
CA LEU A 7 5.90 17.63 0.23
C LEU A 7 6.51 17.44 -1.17
N LEU A 8 6.38 18.44 -2.04
CA LEU A 8 7.01 18.41 -3.38
C LEU A 8 8.53 18.45 -3.34
N ARG A 9 9.12 19.14 -2.34
CA ARG A 9 10.58 19.37 -2.25
C ARG A 9 11.30 18.32 -1.42
N HIS A 10 10.69 17.87 -0.33
CA HIS A 10 11.31 17.02 0.68
C HIS A 10 10.68 15.63 0.78
N GLY A 11 9.60 15.36 0.05
CA GLY A 11 8.95 14.04 0.04
C GLY A 11 8.60 13.56 1.45
N TYR A 12 9.23 12.46 1.86
CA TYR A 12 9.00 11.84 3.16
C TYR A 12 9.45 12.68 4.35
N ASP A 13 10.42 13.58 4.17
CA ASP A 13 10.93 14.47 5.23
C ASP A 13 10.15 15.80 5.33
N ALA A 14 9.08 15.96 4.57
CA ALA A 14 8.34 17.21 4.47
C ALA A 14 7.80 17.72 5.80
N VAL A 15 7.23 16.84 6.63
CA VAL A 15 6.69 17.22 7.95
C VAL A 15 7.82 17.54 8.92
N ALA A 16 8.91 16.79 8.92
CA ALA A 16 10.09 17.09 9.74
C ALA A 16 10.66 18.48 9.40
N ALA A 17 10.79 18.79 8.09
CA ALA A 17 11.21 20.11 7.61
C ALA A 17 10.22 21.23 7.96
N ASP A 18 8.91 20.94 8.00
CA ASP A 18 7.89 21.90 8.42
C ASP A 18 7.98 22.20 9.90
N ARG A 19 8.12 21.17 10.74
CA ARG A 19 8.31 21.28 12.19
C ARG A 19 9.55 22.11 12.54
N ALA A 20 10.69 21.79 11.91
CA ALA A 20 11.93 22.53 12.12
C ALA A 20 11.78 24.02 11.78
N ALA A 21 11.12 24.33 10.66
CA ALA A 21 10.91 25.71 10.21
C ALA A 21 9.95 26.52 11.10
N HIS A 22 9.10 25.85 11.87
CA HIS A 22 8.17 26.49 12.84
C HIS A 22 8.69 26.42 14.28
N GLY A 23 9.90 25.90 14.53
CA GLY A 23 10.46 25.73 15.87
C GLY A 23 9.63 24.81 16.76
N VAL A 24 8.97 23.80 16.16
CA VAL A 24 8.11 22.85 16.88
C VAL A 24 9.00 21.91 17.70
N PRO A 25 8.81 21.78 19.02
CA PRO A 25 9.57 20.85 19.84
C PRO A 25 9.49 19.41 19.35
N PRO A 26 10.54 18.59 19.50
CA PRO A 26 10.55 17.19 19.04
C PRO A 26 9.41 16.35 19.62
N ASP A 27 9.07 16.58 20.89
CA ASP A 27 8.03 15.90 21.66
C ASP A 27 6.61 16.42 21.41
N ALA A 28 6.43 17.55 20.73
CA ALA A 28 5.11 18.07 20.42
C ALA A 28 4.34 17.12 19.48
N GLY A 29 3.20 16.62 19.93
CA GLY A 29 2.33 15.72 19.17
C GLY A 29 1.54 16.41 18.05
N THR A 30 1.37 17.73 18.13
CA THR A 30 0.49 18.48 17.22
C THR A 30 1.06 19.88 16.96
N HIS A 31 0.94 20.39 15.74
CA HIS A 31 1.29 21.78 15.42
C HIS A 31 0.42 22.35 14.28
N ALA A 32 0.34 23.67 14.22
CA ALA A 32 -0.37 24.38 13.18
C ALA A 32 0.56 24.72 12.00
N THR A 33 0.04 24.58 10.79
CA THR A 33 0.72 24.91 9.52
C THR A 33 -0.28 25.34 8.46
N ARG A 34 0.09 25.24 7.19
CA ARG A 34 -0.78 25.43 6.01
C ARG A 34 -0.61 24.27 5.04
N LEU A 35 -1.71 23.84 4.40
CA LEU A 35 -1.73 22.83 3.34
C LEU A 35 -2.61 23.32 2.19
N VAL A 36 -2.03 23.44 0.99
CA VAL A 36 -2.71 23.95 -0.21
C VAL A 36 -3.42 25.29 0.09
N GLY A 37 -2.70 26.23 0.74
CA GLY A 37 -3.19 27.56 1.09
C GLY A 37 -4.15 27.64 2.27
N HIS A 38 -4.71 26.53 2.75
CA HIS A 38 -5.62 26.47 3.89
C HIS A 38 -4.87 26.33 5.21
N ARG A 39 -5.46 26.82 6.30
CA ARG A 39 -4.96 26.50 7.65
C ARG A 39 -5.02 24.98 7.84
N ALA A 40 -3.95 24.43 8.39
CA ALA A 40 -3.82 23.00 8.65
C ALA A 40 -3.29 22.74 10.06
N VAL A 41 -3.63 21.58 10.60
CA VAL A 41 -3.12 21.07 11.87
C VAL A 41 -2.53 19.69 11.59
N VAL A 42 -1.25 19.55 11.82
CA VAL A 42 -0.54 18.27 11.76
C VAL A 42 -0.73 17.55 13.08
N VAL A 43 -1.11 16.29 13.04
CA VAL A 43 -1.34 15.45 14.22
C VAL A 43 -0.52 14.16 14.13
N ARG A 44 0.15 13.79 15.22
CA ARG A 44 0.86 12.53 15.40
C ARG A 44 0.67 11.90 16.77
N SER A 45 0.12 12.64 17.75
CA SER A 45 -0.26 12.09 19.06
C SER A 45 -1.43 11.12 18.92
N GLU A 46 -1.60 10.19 19.85
CA GLU A 46 -2.74 9.28 19.87
C GLU A 46 -4.09 10.02 19.88
N PRO A 47 -4.31 11.08 20.73
CA PRO A 47 -5.54 11.88 20.65
C PRO A 47 -5.76 12.49 19.26
N GLY A 48 -4.70 12.94 18.59
CA GLY A 48 -4.76 13.49 17.24
C GLY A 48 -5.13 12.44 16.19
N VAL A 49 -4.54 11.24 16.27
CA VAL A 49 -4.88 10.10 15.38
C VAL A 49 -6.33 9.69 15.59
N ARG A 50 -6.79 9.57 16.83
CA ARG A 50 -8.20 9.25 17.14
C ARG A 50 -9.15 10.29 16.58
N PHE A 51 -8.86 11.59 16.74
CA PHE A 51 -9.66 12.67 16.16
C PHE A 51 -9.67 12.61 14.63
N PHE A 52 -8.55 12.30 14.00
CA PHE A 52 -8.44 12.15 12.54
C PHE A 52 -9.30 11.00 12.00
N TYR A 53 -9.51 9.91 12.75
CA TYR A 53 -10.32 8.76 12.36
C TYR A 53 -11.74 8.75 12.95
N ASP A 54 -12.11 9.75 13.75
CA ASP A 54 -13.48 9.96 14.21
C ASP A 54 -14.32 10.53 13.05
N GLU A 55 -15.20 9.72 12.47
CA GLU A 55 -16.08 10.08 11.34
C GLU A 55 -17.05 11.24 11.70
N SER A 56 -17.28 11.50 12.99
CA SER A 56 -18.07 12.66 13.45
C SER A 56 -17.24 13.96 13.48
N ALA A 57 -15.91 13.84 13.49
CA ALA A 57 -14.97 14.94 13.67
C ALA A 57 -14.16 15.29 12.42
N ALA A 58 -14.00 14.34 11.51
CA ALA A 58 -13.17 14.51 10.32
C ALA A 58 -13.79 13.85 9.08
N GLU A 59 -13.70 14.51 7.95
CA GLU A 59 -14.19 14.04 6.66
C GLU A 59 -13.07 14.01 5.60
N ARG A 60 -13.24 13.19 4.56
CA ARG A 60 -12.26 13.00 3.46
C ARG A 60 -12.66 13.72 2.19
N LYS A 61 -13.96 14.01 2.04
CA LYS A 61 -14.53 14.60 0.82
C LYS A 61 -13.86 15.93 0.47
N GLY A 62 -13.32 16.01 -0.75
CA GLY A 62 -12.73 17.23 -1.31
C GLY A 62 -11.45 17.72 -0.63
N VAL A 63 -10.78 16.88 0.17
CA VAL A 63 -9.52 17.24 0.86
C VAL A 63 -8.31 17.10 -0.05
N VAL A 64 -8.22 15.99 -0.77
CA VAL A 64 -7.17 15.77 -1.77
C VAL A 64 -7.54 16.50 -3.06
N PRO A 65 -6.60 17.28 -3.65
CA PRO A 65 -6.86 17.97 -4.91
C PRO A 65 -7.37 17.01 -6.01
N PRO A 66 -8.42 17.38 -6.76
CA PRO A 66 -9.04 16.50 -7.74
C PRO A 66 -8.08 15.84 -8.74
N PRO A 67 -7.08 16.53 -9.35
CA PRO A 67 -6.17 15.88 -10.29
C PRO A 67 -5.38 14.73 -9.67
N LEU A 68 -5.05 14.85 -8.38
CA LEU A 68 -4.33 13.83 -7.64
C LEU A 68 -5.24 12.68 -7.22
N ALA A 69 -6.40 13.00 -6.64
CA ALA A 69 -7.38 12.01 -6.23
C ALA A 69 -7.89 11.19 -7.43
N TRP A 70 -8.15 11.84 -8.56
CA TRP A 70 -8.63 11.16 -9.76
C TRP A 70 -7.57 10.30 -10.44
N LEU A 71 -6.30 10.72 -10.40
CA LEU A 71 -5.21 9.88 -10.90
C LEU A 71 -5.15 8.56 -10.15
N LEU A 72 -5.08 8.63 -8.82
CA LEU A 72 -4.88 7.45 -7.99
C LEU A 72 -6.18 6.65 -7.81
N PHE A 73 -7.26 7.30 -7.38
CA PHE A 73 -8.48 6.60 -6.98
C PHE A 73 -9.55 6.52 -8.08
N GLY A 74 -9.58 7.47 -9.01
CA GLY A 74 -10.62 7.61 -10.01
C GLY A 74 -11.75 8.56 -9.58
N ARG A 75 -12.52 9.02 -10.54
CA ARG A 75 -13.69 9.88 -10.27
C ARG A 75 -14.80 9.06 -9.62
N GLY A 76 -15.40 9.60 -8.57
CA GLY A 76 -16.49 8.94 -7.85
C GLY A 76 -16.05 7.79 -6.96
N ALA A 77 -14.74 7.61 -6.74
CA ALA A 77 -14.20 6.58 -5.88
C ALA A 77 -14.60 6.75 -4.41
N LEU A 78 -14.73 5.63 -3.72
CA LEU A 78 -14.93 5.49 -2.27
C LEU A 78 -14.05 6.45 -1.44
N HIS A 79 -12.79 6.64 -1.85
CA HIS A 79 -11.81 7.45 -1.13
C HIS A 79 -12.15 8.94 -1.01
N GLY A 80 -13.10 9.42 -1.80
CA GLY A 80 -13.63 10.79 -1.74
C GLY A 80 -15.03 10.87 -1.13
N MET A 81 -15.46 9.86 -0.40
CA MET A 81 -16.79 9.77 0.22
C MET A 81 -16.68 9.73 1.75
N ASP A 82 -17.76 10.10 2.41
CA ASP A 82 -17.94 10.02 3.85
C ASP A 82 -19.34 9.52 4.19
N GLY A 83 -19.59 9.13 5.44
CA GLY A 83 -20.90 8.74 5.96
C GLY A 83 -21.44 7.44 5.40
N GLU A 84 -22.76 7.33 5.26
CA GLU A 84 -23.45 6.11 4.85
C GLU A 84 -23.04 5.64 3.43
N PRO A 85 -22.98 6.51 2.40
CA PRO A 85 -22.53 6.09 1.06
C PRO A 85 -21.10 5.50 1.05
N HIS A 86 -20.19 6.02 1.90
CA HIS A 86 -18.86 5.46 2.09
C HIS A 86 -18.96 4.05 2.70
N ARG A 87 -19.72 3.91 3.80
CA ARG A 87 -19.84 2.62 4.51
C ARG A 87 -20.44 1.53 3.62
N ASP A 88 -21.46 1.84 2.82
CA ASP A 88 -22.10 0.86 1.94
C ASP A 88 -21.15 0.39 0.86
N ARG A 89 -20.44 1.31 0.19
CA ARG A 89 -19.45 0.96 -0.81
C ARG A 89 -18.24 0.24 -0.22
N LYS A 90 -17.82 0.64 0.99
CA LYS A 90 -16.75 -0.02 1.74
C LYS A 90 -17.12 -1.47 2.08
N ARG A 91 -18.37 -1.72 2.46
CA ARG A 91 -18.86 -3.07 2.78
C ARG A 91 -18.70 -4.00 1.57
N ALA A 92 -19.09 -3.57 0.37
CA ALA A 92 -18.92 -4.35 -0.85
C ALA A 92 -17.44 -4.75 -1.09
N MET A 93 -16.50 -3.84 -0.81
CA MET A 93 -15.07 -4.16 -0.91
C MET A 93 -14.59 -5.12 0.19
N VAL A 94 -15.02 -4.90 1.42
CA VAL A 94 -14.66 -5.75 2.57
C VAL A 94 -15.20 -7.17 2.36
N ASP A 95 -16.41 -7.32 1.84
CA ASP A 95 -17.04 -8.62 1.57
C ASP A 95 -16.24 -9.44 0.54
N VAL A 96 -15.68 -8.76 -0.48
CA VAL A 96 -14.83 -9.41 -1.47
C VAL A 96 -13.44 -9.75 -0.90
N LEU A 97 -12.92 -8.89 -0.01
CA LEU A 97 -11.63 -9.07 0.69
C LEU A 97 -11.80 -9.81 2.04
N SER A 98 -12.89 -10.55 2.24
CA SER A 98 -13.09 -11.34 3.47
C SER A 98 -12.00 -12.39 3.66
N ALA A 99 -11.83 -12.85 4.90
CA ALA A 99 -10.75 -13.78 5.27
C ALA A 99 -10.73 -15.06 4.41
N ASP A 100 -11.92 -15.58 4.06
CA ASP A 100 -12.06 -16.77 3.23
C ASP A 100 -11.62 -16.53 1.76
N GLY A 101 -11.70 -15.28 1.28
CA GLY A 101 -11.26 -14.88 -0.06
C GLY A 101 -9.75 -14.62 -0.18
N LEU A 102 -9.06 -14.35 0.94
CA LEU A 102 -7.62 -14.00 0.91
C LEU A 102 -6.70 -15.20 0.70
N GLY A 103 -7.03 -16.36 1.23
CA GLY A 103 -6.22 -17.57 1.09
C GLY A 103 -5.88 -17.92 -0.35
N PRO A 104 -6.87 -18.01 -1.25
CA PRO A 104 -6.64 -18.27 -2.68
C PRO A 104 -5.78 -17.20 -3.36
N LEU A 105 -5.94 -15.91 -3.01
CA LEU A 105 -5.11 -14.84 -3.57
C LEU A 105 -3.65 -14.97 -3.13
N VAL A 106 -3.41 -15.19 -1.84
CA VAL A 106 -2.06 -15.36 -1.29
C VAL A 106 -1.38 -16.60 -1.88
N GLY A 107 -2.12 -17.70 -2.07
CA GLY A 107 -1.64 -18.91 -2.73
C GLY A 107 -1.18 -18.64 -4.17
N ARG A 108 -1.96 -17.88 -4.94
CA ARG A 108 -1.57 -17.46 -6.29
C ARG A 108 -0.34 -16.55 -6.28
N VAL A 109 -0.26 -15.61 -5.35
CA VAL A 109 0.94 -14.75 -5.20
C VAL A 109 2.17 -15.60 -4.92
N ALA A 110 2.06 -16.58 -4.02
CA ALA A 110 3.17 -17.48 -3.71
C ALA A 110 3.62 -18.30 -4.95
N GLN A 111 2.67 -18.81 -5.73
CA GLN A 111 2.95 -19.54 -6.97
C GLN A 111 3.67 -18.66 -8.00
N GLU A 112 3.15 -17.48 -8.31
CA GLU A 112 3.77 -16.56 -9.29
C GLU A 112 5.18 -16.12 -8.86
N LEU A 113 5.40 -15.95 -7.56
CA LEU A 113 6.72 -15.63 -7.01
C LEU A 113 7.68 -16.80 -7.11
N ASP A 114 7.25 -18.03 -6.82
CA ASP A 114 8.08 -19.24 -6.95
C ASP A 114 8.47 -19.47 -8.43
N GLU A 115 7.54 -19.28 -9.37
CA GLU A 115 7.78 -19.36 -10.82
C GLU A 115 8.78 -18.28 -11.28
N ALA A 116 8.59 -17.03 -10.85
CA ALA A 116 9.52 -15.95 -11.15
C ALA A 116 10.92 -16.25 -10.61
N ALA A 117 11.02 -16.65 -9.34
CA ALA A 117 12.30 -16.92 -8.67
C ALA A 117 13.07 -18.07 -9.31
N ALA A 118 12.39 -19.06 -9.89
CA ALA A 118 13.04 -20.15 -10.62
C ALA A 118 13.83 -19.67 -11.85
N THR A 119 13.53 -18.48 -12.36
CA THR A 119 14.23 -17.88 -13.51
C THR A 119 15.43 -16.99 -13.14
N TRP A 120 15.67 -16.72 -11.83
CA TRP A 120 16.67 -15.74 -11.38
C TRP A 120 18.12 -16.22 -11.36
N PRO A 121 18.44 -17.53 -11.15
CA PRO A 121 19.82 -17.99 -11.07
C PRO A 121 20.67 -17.55 -12.26
N GLY A 122 21.82 -16.94 -11.97
CA GLY A 122 22.77 -16.42 -12.98
C GLY A 122 22.35 -15.10 -13.62
N ARG A 123 21.35 -14.40 -13.10
CA ARG A 123 20.81 -13.16 -13.70
C ARG A 123 20.86 -11.96 -12.76
N GLU A 124 20.84 -10.78 -13.38
CA GLU A 124 20.40 -9.55 -12.74
C GLU A 124 18.88 -9.42 -12.87
N VAL A 125 18.22 -9.15 -11.74
CA VAL A 125 16.76 -9.05 -11.66
C VAL A 125 16.37 -7.70 -11.07
N SER A 126 15.49 -6.98 -11.74
CA SER A 126 14.85 -5.79 -11.16
C SER A 126 13.64 -6.25 -10.34
N VAL A 127 13.74 -6.15 -9.02
CA VAL A 127 12.76 -6.72 -8.08
C VAL A 127 11.37 -6.10 -8.24
N HIS A 128 11.27 -4.76 -8.26
CA HIS A 128 9.99 -4.08 -8.31
C HIS A 128 9.14 -4.45 -9.54
N PRO A 129 9.64 -4.39 -10.80
CA PRO A 129 8.87 -4.83 -11.95
C PRO A 129 8.46 -6.30 -11.89
N THR A 130 9.34 -7.16 -11.39
CA THR A 130 9.04 -8.59 -11.22
C THR A 130 7.89 -8.80 -10.24
N LEU A 131 7.90 -8.11 -9.10
CA LEU A 131 6.79 -8.15 -8.13
C LEU A 131 5.50 -7.56 -8.69
N VAL A 132 5.58 -6.50 -9.52
CA VAL A 132 4.40 -5.93 -10.20
C VAL A 132 3.75 -6.97 -11.11
N SER A 133 4.51 -7.72 -11.92
CA SER A 133 3.99 -8.80 -12.76
C SER A 133 3.40 -9.93 -11.93
N ALA A 134 4.15 -10.47 -10.96
CA ALA A 134 3.69 -11.59 -10.14
C ALA A 134 2.39 -11.26 -9.36
N TYR A 135 2.36 -10.11 -8.69
CA TYR A 135 1.14 -9.70 -7.95
C TYR A 135 -0.01 -9.35 -8.89
N GLY A 136 0.31 -8.81 -10.07
CA GLY A 136 -0.67 -8.51 -11.11
C GLY A 136 -1.36 -9.76 -11.62
N ARG A 137 -0.61 -10.77 -12.07
CA ARG A 137 -1.14 -12.05 -12.53
C ARG A 137 -1.96 -12.73 -11.43
N ALA A 138 -1.43 -12.77 -10.22
CA ALA A 138 -2.10 -13.35 -9.08
C ALA A 138 -3.46 -12.69 -8.78
N VAL A 139 -3.51 -11.34 -8.69
CA VAL A 139 -4.76 -10.64 -8.34
C VAL A 139 -5.78 -10.65 -9.48
N LEU A 140 -5.34 -10.57 -10.74
CA LEU A 140 -6.22 -10.65 -11.89
C LEU A 140 -6.83 -12.05 -12.02
N GLY A 141 -6.02 -13.11 -11.88
CA GLY A 141 -6.50 -14.49 -11.86
C GLY A 141 -7.43 -14.78 -10.68
N TRP A 142 -7.09 -14.29 -9.47
CA TRP A 142 -7.99 -14.38 -8.31
C TRP A 142 -9.31 -13.65 -8.52
N ALA A 143 -9.28 -12.49 -9.16
CA ALA A 143 -10.48 -11.72 -9.47
C ALA A 143 -11.38 -12.42 -10.49
N GLY A 144 -10.91 -13.52 -11.08
CA GLY A 144 -11.63 -14.28 -12.11
C GLY A 144 -11.57 -13.62 -13.49
N LEU A 145 -10.53 -12.83 -13.75
CA LEU A 145 -10.27 -12.27 -15.07
C LEU A 145 -9.37 -13.24 -15.84
N ASP A 146 -9.94 -13.86 -16.87
CA ASP A 146 -9.23 -14.82 -17.72
C ASP A 146 -8.39 -14.07 -18.77
N LEU A 147 -7.16 -13.75 -18.39
CA LEU A 147 -6.19 -13.04 -19.21
C LEU A 147 -4.95 -13.91 -19.42
N ASP A 148 -4.42 -13.90 -20.65
CA ASP A 148 -3.07 -14.42 -20.89
C ASP A 148 -2.03 -13.56 -20.14
N ASP A 149 -0.82 -14.10 -19.96
CA ASP A 149 0.25 -13.47 -19.18
C ASP A 149 0.62 -12.09 -19.71
N ASP A 150 0.70 -11.89 -21.01
CA ASP A 150 1.09 -10.62 -21.63
C ASP A 150 0.05 -9.52 -21.37
N ARG A 151 -1.22 -9.87 -21.41
CA ARG A 151 -2.33 -8.97 -21.06
C ARG A 151 -2.37 -8.69 -19.58
N ALA A 152 -2.19 -9.71 -18.74
CA ALA A 152 -2.13 -9.55 -17.29
C ALA A 152 -0.98 -8.61 -16.89
N ASP A 153 0.22 -8.78 -17.45
CA ASP A 153 1.37 -7.91 -17.24
C ASP A 153 1.12 -6.48 -17.73
N THR A 154 0.40 -6.34 -18.86
CA THR A 154 0.03 -5.02 -19.36
C THR A 154 -0.92 -4.30 -18.41
N VAL A 155 -1.95 -4.98 -17.91
CA VAL A 155 -2.90 -4.44 -16.91
C VAL A 155 -2.15 -4.09 -15.63
N ALA A 156 -1.32 -5.01 -15.10
CA ALA A 156 -0.54 -4.81 -13.88
C ALA A 156 0.36 -3.58 -13.98
N ARG A 157 1.13 -3.46 -15.08
CA ARG A 157 1.98 -2.32 -15.36
C ARG A 157 1.19 -1.01 -15.42
N ARG A 158 0.02 -0.98 -16.07
CA ARG A 158 -0.84 0.21 -16.15
C ARG A 158 -1.37 0.62 -14.79
N LEU A 159 -1.78 -0.33 -13.95
CA LEU A 159 -2.23 -0.05 -12.59
C LEU A 159 -1.08 0.43 -11.70
N SER A 160 0.11 -0.17 -11.83
CA SER A 160 1.33 0.27 -11.14
C SER A 160 1.74 1.69 -11.54
N GLN A 161 1.65 2.06 -12.83
CA GLN A 161 1.95 3.42 -13.29
C GLN A 161 1.03 4.50 -12.71
N GLN A 162 -0.21 4.18 -12.35
CA GLN A 162 -1.08 5.13 -11.65
C GLN A 162 -0.55 5.44 -10.24
N VAL A 163 -0.01 4.42 -9.58
CA VAL A 163 0.62 4.55 -8.26
C VAL A 163 1.92 5.35 -8.37
N ASP A 164 2.78 4.99 -9.33
CA ASP A 164 4.06 5.67 -9.59
C ASP A 164 3.87 7.16 -9.92
N GLY A 165 2.78 7.51 -10.58
CA GLY A 165 2.42 8.88 -10.95
C GLY A 165 1.88 9.75 -9.80
N PHE A 166 1.67 9.20 -8.60
CA PHE A 166 1.08 9.94 -7.48
C PHE A 166 1.97 11.07 -6.94
N GLY A 167 3.28 11.07 -7.23
CA GLY A 167 4.26 12.06 -6.80
C GLY A 167 4.18 13.47 -7.42
N PHE A 168 3.09 13.84 -8.08
CA PHE A 168 2.69 15.18 -8.54
C PHE A 168 3.46 15.82 -9.71
N ALA A 169 4.61 15.32 -10.14
CA ALA A 169 5.40 16.00 -11.15
C ALA A 169 6.19 15.03 -12.02
N GLY A 170 6.54 15.50 -13.22
CA GLY A 170 7.48 14.82 -14.12
C GLY A 170 6.86 13.72 -14.99
N PRO A 171 7.70 12.94 -15.67
CA PRO A 171 7.25 11.94 -16.64
C PRO A 171 6.38 10.82 -16.05
N ALA A 172 6.61 10.45 -14.77
CA ALA A 172 5.80 9.46 -14.08
C ALA A 172 4.33 9.91 -13.94
N TYR A 173 4.11 11.19 -13.63
CA TYR A 173 2.75 11.76 -13.55
C TYR A 173 2.02 11.69 -14.90
N VAL A 174 2.70 12.02 -16.01
CA VAL A 174 2.11 11.94 -17.35
C VAL A 174 1.77 10.49 -17.71
N ARG A 175 2.70 9.54 -17.44
CA ARG A 175 2.45 8.10 -17.65
C ARG A 175 1.29 7.60 -16.78
N GLY A 176 1.23 8.05 -15.53
CA GLY A 176 0.15 7.72 -14.60
C GLY A 176 -1.21 8.15 -15.14
N TRP A 177 -1.33 9.38 -15.66
CA TRP A 177 -2.58 9.87 -16.28
C TRP A 177 -2.93 9.12 -17.56
N ALA A 178 -1.98 8.82 -18.43
CA ALA A 178 -2.24 8.02 -19.61
C ALA A 178 -2.77 6.62 -19.23
N SER A 179 -2.20 6.03 -18.18
CA SER A 179 -2.64 4.74 -17.65
C SER A 179 -3.99 4.83 -16.94
N ARG A 180 -4.29 5.94 -16.27
CA ARG A 180 -5.63 6.19 -15.68
C ARG A 180 -6.71 6.28 -16.76
N LEU A 181 -6.50 7.05 -17.80
CA LEU A 181 -7.45 7.20 -18.89
C LEU A 181 -7.67 5.89 -19.66
N TRP A 182 -6.61 5.10 -19.82
CA TRP A 182 -6.70 3.77 -20.39
C TRP A 182 -7.55 2.85 -19.49
N TRP A 183 -7.26 2.83 -18.18
CA TRP A 183 -8.01 2.03 -17.20
C TRP A 183 -9.48 2.40 -17.15
N ASP A 184 -9.81 3.68 -17.13
CA ASP A 184 -11.21 4.14 -17.08
C ASP A 184 -12.03 3.61 -18.25
N ARG A 185 -11.44 3.58 -19.46
CA ARG A 185 -12.13 3.01 -20.63
C ARG A 185 -12.22 1.48 -20.54
N TYR A 186 -11.11 0.83 -20.26
CA TYR A 186 -11.01 -0.63 -20.15
C TYR A 186 -11.96 -1.17 -19.08
N ALA A 187 -11.91 -0.61 -17.88
CA ALA A 187 -12.69 -1.08 -16.74
C ALA A 187 -14.19 -0.78 -16.86
N THR A 188 -14.59 0.29 -17.56
CA THR A 188 -16.00 0.54 -17.86
C THR A 188 -16.57 -0.57 -18.73
N GLY A 189 -15.89 -0.94 -19.82
CA GLY A 189 -16.31 -2.05 -20.67
C GLY A 189 -16.31 -3.38 -19.92
N LEU A 190 -15.25 -3.64 -19.16
CA LEU A 190 -15.14 -4.86 -18.34
C LEU A 190 -16.27 -4.97 -17.31
N ALA A 191 -16.64 -3.87 -16.65
CA ALA A 191 -17.74 -3.84 -15.69
C ALA A 191 -19.10 -4.18 -16.35
N ALA A 192 -19.37 -3.61 -17.54
CA ALA A 192 -20.57 -3.95 -18.33
C ALA A 192 -20.60 -5.43 -18.72
N ASP A 193 -19.45 -5.99 -19.14
CA ASP A 193 -19.34 -7.40 -19.52
C ASP A 193 -19.48 -8.34 -18.32
N LEU A 194 -18.90 -8.00 -17.15
CA LEU A 194 -19.06 -8.76 -15.90
C LEU A 194 -20.53 -8.77 -15.41
N ARG A 195 -21.24 -7.63 -15.51
CA ARG A 195 -22.67 -7.56 -15.18
C ARG A 195 -23.52 -8.41 -16.09
N ALA A 196 -23.19 -8.42 -17.38
CA ALA A 196 -23.91 -9.20 -18.40
C ALA A 196 -23.46 -10.67 -18.43
N GLY A 197 -22.49 -11.10 -17.65
CA GLY A 197 -21.96 -12.47 -17.67
C GLY A 197 -21.15 -12.83 -18.92
N ARG A 198 -20.68 -11.83 -19.68
CA ARG A 198 -19.85 -12.03 -20.88
C ARG A 198 -18.35 -12.09 -20.59
N ALA A 199 -17.92 -11.67 -19.40
CA ALA A 199 -16.53 -11.72 -18.96
C ALA A 199 -16.41 -12.41 -17.60
N GLY A 200 -15.19 -12.84 -17.27
CA GLY A 200 -14.86 -13.50 -16.03
C GLY A 200 -15.15 -15.00 -16.01
N THR A 201 -14.61 -15.67 -14.98
CA THR A 201 -14.70 -17.13 -14.81
C THR A 201 -16.02 -17.59 -14.18
N GLY A 202 -16.96 -16.69 -13.93
CA GLY A 202 -18.28 -16.98 -13.39
C GLY A 202 -18.87 -15.90 -12.52
N ALA A 203 -20.14 -16.09 -12.12
CA ALA A 203 -20.91 -15.11 -11.36
C ALA A 203 -20.33 -14.87 -9.95
N ASP A 204 -19.71 -15.88 -9.37
CA ASP A 204 -19.15 -15.85 -8.02
C ASP A 204 -17.70 -15.34 -7.95
N ALA A 205 -17.09 -15.10 -9.14
CA ALA A 205 -15.74 -14.52 -9.18
C ALA A 205 -15.70 -13.15 -8.46
N PRO A 206 -14.62 -12.85 -7.73
CA PRO A 206 -14.50 -11.62 -6.94
C PRO A 206 -14.79 -10.34 -7.72
N ALA A 207 -14.31 -10.22 -8.96
CA ALA A 207 -14.60 -9.07 -9.80
C ALA A 207 -16.10 -8.95 -10.16
N ALA A 208 -16.75 -10.07 -10.50
CA ALA A 208 -18.18 -10.10 -10.85
C ALA A 208 -19.05 -9.78 -9.62
N ARG A 209 -18.72 -10.35 -8.46
CA ARG A 209 -19.40 -10.05 -7.19
C ARG A 209 -19.29 -8.57 -6.85
N LEU A 210 -18.08 -8.01 -6.88
CA LEU A 210 -17.86 -6.59 -6.60
C LEU A 210 -18.70 -5.69 -7.53
N VAL A 211 -18.56 -5.89 -8.85
CA VAL A 211 -19.22 -5.03 -9.84
C VAL A 211 -20.74 -5.07 -9.71
N ARG A 212 -21.32 -6.24 -9.37
CA ARG A 212 -22.77 -6.38 -9.15
C ARG A 212 -23.24 -5.79 -7.83
N SER A 213 -22.40 -5.79 -6.78
CA SER A 213 -22.76 -5.22 -5.47
C SER A 213 -22.70 -3.69 -5.43
N ILE A 214 -22.05 -3.05 -6.42
CA ILE A 214 -21.96 -1.60 -6.51
C ILE A 214 -23.20 -1.05 -7.24
N ASP A 215 -24.07 -0.38 -6.48
CA ASP A 215 -25.22 0.35 -7.04
C ASP A 215 -24.75 1.70 -7.64
N ALA A 216 -24.20 1.61 -8.86
CA ALA A 216 -23.74 2.75 -9.64
C ALA A 216 -23.55 2.33 -11.11
N ASP A 217 -23.20 3.29 -11.98
CA ASP A 217 -22.90 3.04 -13.38
C ASP A 217 -21.63 2.14 -13.57
N ASP A 218 -21.46 1.61 -14.77
CA ASP A 218 -20.33 0.71 -15.10
C ASP A 218 -18.98 1.41 -14.95
N ARG A 219 -18.93 2.71 -15.18
CA ARG A 219 -17.72 3.49 -14.98
C ARG A 219 -17.31 3.51 -13.50
N THR A 220 -18.24 3.78 -12.62
CA THR A 220 -18.00 3.80 -11.17
C THR A 220 -17.65 2.40 -10.66
N ALA A 221 -18.34 1.36 -11.13
CA ALA A 221 -18.00 -0.02 -10.80
C ALA A 221 -16.60 -0.41 -11.28
N GLY A 222 -16.20 0.01 -12.48
CA GLY A 222 -14.85 -0.16 -13.01
C GLY A 222 -13.78 0.60 -12.23
N VAL A 223 -14.09 1.79 -11.71
CA VAL A 223 -13.22 2.55 -10.79
C VAL A 223 -12.96 1.75 -9.52
N GLU A 224 -14.00 1.21 -8.90
CA GLU A 224 -13.86 0.45 -7.65
C GLU A 224 -13.21 -0.91 -7.87
N LEU A 225 -13.40 -1.54 -9.02
CA LEU A 225 -12.63 -2.73 -9.41
C LEU A 225 -11.12 -2.42 -9.42
N GLY A 226 -10.73 -1.28 -10.01
CA GLY A 226 -9.34 -0.80 -9.93
C GLY A 226 -8.86 -0.55 -8.52
N ASN A 227 -9.74 -0.13 -7.61
CA ASN A 227 -9.43 0.14 -6.20
C ASN A 227 -9.27 -1.14 -5.35
N ILE A 228 -9.60 -2.32 -5.88
CA ILE A 228 -9.26 -3.63 -5.30
C ILE A 228 -7.98 -4.19 -5.94
N LEU A 229 -7.88 -4.16 -7.27
CA LEU A 229 -6.76 -4.76 -7.99
C LEU A 229 -5.45 -4.00 -7.77
N ARG A 230 -5.46 -2.68 -7.95
CA ARG A 230 -4.28 -1.82 -7.87
C ARG A 230 -3.58 -1.86 -6.50
N PRO A 231 -4.26 -1.82 -5.34
CA PRO A 231 -3.58 -1.89 -4.04
C PRO A 231 -2.80 -3.18 -3.83
N THR A 232 -3.27 -4.32 -4.34
CA THR A 232 -2.52 -5.58 -4.28
C THR A 232 -1.21 -5.48 -5.07
N ILE A 233 -1.25 -4.89 -6.27
CA ILE A 233 -0.06 -4.63 -7.09
C ILE A 233 0.87 -3.62 -6.38
N ALA A 234 0.32 -2.62 -5.69
CA ALA A 234 1.09 -1.62 -4.96
C ALA A 234 1.89 -2.20 -3.77
N VAL A 235 1.57 -3.38 -3.27
CA VAL A 235 2.40 -4.08 -2.28
C VAL A 235 3.82 -4.35 -2.80
N SER A 236 4.03 -4.33 -4.13
CA SER A 236 5.36 -4.46 -4.75
C SER A 236 6.36 -3.40 -4.27
N TRP A 237 5.92 -2.19 -3.90
CA TRP A 237 6.76 -1.18 -3.26
C TRP A 237 7.34 -1.69 -1.94
N LEU A 238 6.47 -2.20 -1.07
CA LEU A 238 6.88 -2.75 0.22
C LEU A 238 7.72 -4.02 0.04
N GLY A 239 7.35 -4.90 -0.90
CA GLY A 239 8.13 -6.10 -1.24
C GLY A 239 9.54 -5.77 -1.74
N THR A 240 9.70 -4.66 -2.47
CA THR A 240 11.00 -4.18 -2.93
C THR A 240 11.88 -3.72 -1.75
N PHE A 241 11.30 -3.00 -0.78
CA PHE A 241 12.01 -2.64 0.44
C PHE A 241 12.29 -3.85 1.35
N ALA A 242 11.38 -4.83 1.38
CA ALA A 242 11.64 -6.10 2.07
C ALA A 242 12.89 -6.80 1.51
N ALA A 243 13.04 -6.84 0.18
CA ALA A 243 14.23 -7.39 -0.46
C ALA A 243 15.50 -6.58 -0.13
N LEU A 244 15.42 -5.25 -0.12
CA LEU A 244 16.54 -4.38 0.27
C LEU A 244 16.98 -4.64 1.72
N ARG A 245 16.04 -4.64 2.67
CA ARG A 245 16.33 -4.85 4.10
C ARG A 245 16.86 -6.25 4.39
N LEU A 246 16.33 -7.25 3.70
CA LEU A 246 16.77 -8.63 3.89
C LEU A 246 18.21 -8.87 3.41
N ALA A 247 18.69 -8.09 2.44
CA ALA A 247 20.08 -8.14 1.98
C ALA A 247 21.09 -7.78 3.08
N ASP A 248 20.73 -6.82 3.94
CA ASP A 248 21.59 -6.30 5.01
C ASP A 248 21.53 -7.16 6.30
N LEU A 249 20.65 -8.18 6.34
CA LEU A 249 20.34 -8.96 7.54
C LEU A 249 20.48 -10.48 7.32
N PRO A 250 21.70 -11.01 7.20
CA PRO A 250 21.94 -12.42 6.88
C PRO A 250 21.31 -13.39 7.90
N ALA A 251 21.37 -13.08 9.19
CA ALA A 251 20.75 -13.92 10.23
C ALA A 251 19.22 -13.98 10.09
N TRP A 252 18.58 -12.85 9.73
CA TRP A 252 17.15 -12.83 9.43
C TRP A 252 16.84 -13.59 8.15
N ARG A 253 17.68 -13.51 7.12
CA ARG A 253 17.50 -14.28 5.88
C ARG A 253 17.49 -15.77 6.16
N GLU A 254 18.46 -16.27 6.93
CA GLU A 254 18.55 -17.67 7.33
C GLU A 254 17.29 -18.10 8.11
N ARG A 255 16.90 -17.32 9.10
CA ARG A 255 15.69 -17.56 9.90
C ARG A 255 14.43 -17.61 9.04
N LEU A 256 14.21 -16.60 8.17
CA LEU A 256 13.00 -16.49 7.35
C LEU A 256 12.89 -17.56 6.26
N ALA A 257 14.00 -18.25 5.92
CA ALA A 257 14.02 -19.37 4.99
C ALA A 257 13.37 -20.65 5.57
N ASP A 258 13.30 -20.75 6.90
CA ASP A 258 12.62 -21.87 7.57
C ASP A 258 11.09 -21.75 7.35
N PRO A 259 10.41 -22.78 6.82
CA PRO A 259 8.96 -22.80 6.66
C PRO A 259 8.19 -22.54 7.95
N GLY A 260 8.70 -22.98 9.11
CA GLY A 260 8.08 -22.81 10.42
C GLY A 260 8.08 -21.38 10.95
N GLU A 261 8.88 -20.47 10.38
CA GLU A 261 9.07 -19.09 10.85
C GLU A 261 8.09 -18.08 10.26
N GLU A 262 6.81 -18.44 10.14
CA GLU A 262 5.76 -17.55 9.65
C GLU A 262 5.64 -16.28 10.51
N LEU A 263 5.69 -16.42 11.85
CA LEU A 263 5.62 -15.28 12.77
C LEU A 263 6.81 -14.32 12.57
N ALA A 264 8.02 -14.84 12.32
CA ALA A 264 9.17 -14.00 12.04
C ALA A 264 9.02 -13.26 10.70
N ARG A 265 8.48 -13.91 9.65
CA ARG A 265 8.18 -13.24 8.38
C ARG A 265 7.12 -12.16 8.55
N MET A 266 6.09 -12.39 9.38
CA MET A 266 5.08 -11.38 9.70
C MET A 266 5.67 -10.20 10.48
N ALA A 267 6.56 -10.46 11.46
CA ALA A 267 7.25 -9.43 12.21
C ALA A 267 8.15 -8.56 11.30
N PHE A 268 8.89 -9.21 10.40
CA PHE A 268 9.70 -8.52 9.39
C PHE A 268 8.83 -7.65 8.45
N ALA A 269 7.71 -8.17 7.99
CA ALA A 269 6.74 -7.45 7.15
C ALA A 269 6.17 -6.21 7.87
N GLN A 270 5.88 -6.31 9.16
CA GLN A 270 5.44 -5.17 9.98
C GLN A 270 6.52 -4.08 10.06
N GLU A 271 7.78 -4.47 10.28
CA GLU A 271 8.88 -3.51 10.35
C GLU A 271 9.17 -2.84 9.00
N VAL A 272 9.02 -3.56 7.88
CA VAL A 272 9.05 -2.95 6.54
C VAL A 272 7.97 -1.88 6.41
N ARG A 273 6.75 -2.18 6.82
CA ARG A 273 5.62 -1.22 6.77
C ARG A 273 5.85 0.00 7.65
N ARG A 274 6.43 -0.19 8.84
CA ARG A 274 6.75 0.89 9.77
C ARG A 274 7.81 1.82 9.21
N THR A 275 8.91 1.27 8.74
CA THR A 275 10.09 2.05 8.32
C THR A 275 9.95 2.61 6.90
N THR A 276 9.01 2.09 6.11
CA THR A 276 8.82 2.48 4.71
C THR A 276 7.33 2.64 4.39
N PRO A 277 6.61 3.56 5.03
CA PRO A 277 5.22 3.78 4.71
C PRO A 277 5.06 4.26 3.26
N PHE A 278 3.99 3.82 2.60
CA PHE A 278 3.70 4.13 1.20
C PHE A 278 3.50 5.65 0.97
N ALA A 279 2.85 6.31 1.91
CA ALA A 279 2.64 7.76 1.91
C ALA A 279 3.12 8.36 3.24
N PRO A 280 3.82 9.50 3.22
CA PRO A 280 4.30 10.14 4.45
C PRO A 280 3.18 10.78 5.28
N VAL A 281 2.09 11.17 4.62
CA VAL A 281 0.96 11.85 5.25
C VAL A 281 -0.37 11.42 4.66
N LEU A 282 -1.45 11.54 5.44
CA LEU A 282 -2.83 11.55 4.96
C LEU A 282 -3.51 12.86 5.33
N ALA A 283 -4.55 13.24 4.61
CA ALA A 283 -5.27 14.48 4.85
C ALA A 283 -6.77 14.24 5.09
N ALA A 284 -7.34 15.09 5.97
CA ALA A 284 -8.77 15.17 6.27
C ALA A 284 -9.17 16.63 6.45
N ARG A 285 -10.44 16.89 6.71
CA ARG A 285 -10.99 18.19 7.08
C ARG A 285 -11.78 18.07 8.37
N ALA A 286 -11.52 18.94 9.34
CA ALA A 286 -12.26 18.95 10.60
C ALA A 286 -13.72 19.41 10.37
N THR A 287 -14.68 18.65 10.89
CA THR A 287 -16.12 18.98 10.82
C THR A 287 -16.61 19.73 12.07
N ARG A 288 -15.85 19.65 13.17
CA ARG A 288 -16.12 20.34 14.44
C ARG A 288 -14.83 20.91 15.04
N PRO A 289 -14.94 21.91 15.94
CA PRO A 289 -13.78 22.41 16.66
C PRO A 289 -13.31 21.41 17.74
N ALA A 290 -12.01 21.48 18.07
CA ALA A 290 -11.39 20.72 19.13
C ALA A 290 -10.11 21.44 19.63
N THR A 291 -9.54 20.94 20.73
CA THR A 291 -8.17 21.26 21.13
C THR A 291 -7.42 19.93 21.25
N ILE A 292 -6.32 19.79 20.52
CA ILE A 292 -5.49 18.58 20.50
C ILE A 292 -4.08 19.01 20.90
N ASP A 293 -3.53 18.42 21.95
CA ASP A 293 -2.21 18.75 22.51
C ASP A 293 -2.01 20.27 22.66
N GLY A 294 -3.03 20.99 23.16
CA GLY A 294 -2.99 22.45 23.31
C GLY A 294 -3.19 23.26 22.01
N VAL A 295 -3.21 22.62 20.85
CA VAL A 295 -3.42 23.29 19.56
C VAL A 295 -4.91 23.33 19.20
N ARG A 296 -5.42 24.53 18.93
CA ARG A 296 -6.82 24.74 18.55
C ARG A 296 -7.07 24.30 17.09
N VAL A 297 -7.92 23.32 16.91
CA VAL A 297 -8.54 22.92 15.62
C VAL A 297 -9.85 23.68 15.46
N ARG A 298 -10.09 24.24 14.28
CA ARG A 298 -11.35 24.92 13.91
C ARG A 298 -12.12 24.05 12.93
N ARG A 299 -13.44 24.18 12.89
CA ARG A 299 -14.23 23.61 11.80
C ARG A 299 -13.71 24.14 10.46
N GLY A 300 -13.47 23.24 9.50
CA GLY A 300 -12.92 23.54 8.17
C GLY A 300 -11.40 23.49 8.05
N ASP A 301 -10.67 23.43 9.18
CA ASP A 301 -9.21 23.25 9.13
C ASP A 301 -8.84 21.94 8.42
N ARG A 302 -7.75 21.97 7.65
CA ARG A 302 -7.14 20.74 7.15
C ARG A 302 -6.48 20.00 8.31
N LEU A 303 -6.68 18.69 8.39
CA LEU A 303 -5.96 17.80 9.28
C LEU A 303 -4.94 17.05 8.47
N VAL A 304 -3.72 16.96 8.95
CA VAL A 304 -2.63 16.19 8.33
C VAL A 304 -2.16 15.14 9.33
N LEU A 305 -2.40 13.88 9.03
CA LEU A 305 -1.85 12.77 9.79
C LEU A 305 -0.40 12.57 9.38
N ASP A 306 0.54 12.75 10.30
CA ASP A 306 1.96 12.57 10.10
C ASP A 306 2.35 11.08 10.26
N ILE A 307 2.20 10.30 9.20
CA ILE A 307 2.47 8.86 9.24
C ILE A 307 3.95 8.60 9.56
N MET A 308 4.87 9.28 8.86
CA MET A 308 6.30 9.13 9.12
C MET A 308 6.65 9.48 10.56
N GLY A 309 6.09 10.59 11.08
CA GLY A 309 6.33 10.99 12.46
C GLY A 309 5.76 10.02 13.49
N ILE A 310 4.63 9.38 13.22
CA ILE A 310 4.03 8.37 14.13
C ILE A 310 4.86 7.09 14.11
N ASP A 311 5.20 6.62 12.91
CA ASP A 311 5.90 5.35 12.71
C ASP A 311 7.38 5.42 13.14
N HIS A 312 7.92 6.65 13.36
CA HIS A 312 9.28 6.90 13.86
C HIS A 312 9.30 7.72 15.16
N ASP A 313 8.21 7.75 15.92
CA ASP A 313 8.14 8.49 17.19
C ASP A 313 8.94 7.78 18.29
N PRO A 314 10.00 8.39 18.86
CA PRO A 314 10.80 7.78 19.92
C PRO A 314 10.01 7.55 21.22
N ALA A 315 8.88 8.22 21.42
CA ALA A 315 7.99 7.95 22.54
C ALA A 315 7.20 6.63 22.37
N ARG A 316 7.11 6.11 21.14
CA ARG A 316 6.39 4.86 20.82
C ARG A 316 7.33 3.72 20.47
N TRP A 317 8.45 4.03 19.82
CA TRP A 317 9.36 3.06 19.24
C TRP A 317 10.77 3.26 19.78
N GLU A 318 11.30 2.30 20.53
CA GLU A 318 12.70 2.29 20.91
C GLU A 318 13.57 2.24 19.65
N ALA A 319 14.65 3.06 19.58
CA ALA A 319 15.51 3.18 18.40
C ALA A 319 14.71 3.27 17.09
N PRO A 320 13.85 4.31 16.89
CA PRO A 320 12.82 4.35 15.86
C PRO A 320 13.36 4.31 14.43
N HIS A 321 14.63 4.69 14.22
CA HIS A 321 15.28 4.69 12.90
C HIS A 321 16.02 3.38 12.59
N GLU A 322 16.15 2.49 13.57
CA GLU A 322 16.71 1.16 13.34
C GLU A 322 15.63 0.21 12.81
N PHE A 323 16.03 -0.63 11.86
CA PHE A 323 15.19 -1.71 11.36
C PHE A 323 15.29 -2.91 12.29
N ARG A 324 14.29 -3.14 13.14
CA ARG A 324 14.27 -4.16 14.20
C ARG A 324 12.96 -4.94 14.18
N PRO A 325 12.87 -6.02 13.39
CA PRO A 325 11.65 -6.84 13.32
C PRO A 325 11.26 -7.49 14.65
N GLU A 326 12.22 -7.68 15.58
CA GLU A 326 12.02 -8.28 16.90
C GLU A 326 10.90 -7.59 17.68
N ARG A 327 10.71 -6.29 17.49
CA ARG A 327 9.65 -5.51 18.16
C ARG A 327 8.22 -6.02 17.89
N PHE A 328 8.03 -6.78 16.81
CA PHE A 328 6.75 -7.34 16.41
C PHE A 328 6.61 -8.85 16.68
N LEU A 329 7.58 -9.48 17.31
CA LEU A 329 7.49 -10.90 17.68
C LEU A 329 6.57 -11.10 18.90
N GLU A 330 6.57 -10.15 19.83
CA GLU A 330 5.85 -10.27 21.10
C GLU A 330 4.56 -9.45 21.14
N HIS A 331 4.50 -8.35 20.39
CA HIS A 331 3.40 -7.39 20.46
C HIS A 331 2.87 -7.04 19.06
N ALA A 332 1.56 -7.25 18.87
CA ALA A 332 0.86 -6.68 17.74
C ALA A 332 0.57 -5.19 17.99
N PRO A 333 0.81 -4.30 17.01
CA PRO A 333 0.54 -2.89 17.17
C PRO A 333 -0.95 -2.63 17.34
N GLY A 334 -1.31 -1.69 18.20
CA GLY A 334 -2.69 -1.23 18.38
C GLY A 334 -3.22 -0.48 17.16
N ALA A 335 -4.53 -0.25 17.15
CA ALA A 335 -5.24 0.39 16.02
C ALA A 335 -4.80 1.83 15.71
N PHE A 336 -4.08 2.48 16.63
CA PHE A 336 -3.61 3.86 16.52
C PHE A 336 -2.10 4.01 16.75
N ASP A 337 -1.37 2.91 16.90
CA ASP A 337 0.08 2.92 17.20
C ASP A 337 0.93 2.87 15.93
N LEU A 338 0.53 2.03 14.97
CA LEU A 338 1.18 1.85 13.67
C LEU A 338 0.16 2.15 12.58
N VAL A 339 0.38 3.23 11.82
CA VAL A 339 -0.65 3.76 10.91
C VAL A 339 -0.21 3.89 9.44
N PRO A 340 0.70 3.05 8.89
CA PRO A 340 1.15 3.18 7.50
C PRO A 340 0.02 2.95 6.49
N GLN A 341 -1.03 2.24 6.88
CA GLN A 341 -2.25 1.99 6.10
C GLN A 341 -3.50 2.56 6.79
N GLY A 342 -3.31 3.50 7.69
CA GLY A 342 -4.35 4.15 8.46
C GLY A 342 -4.57 3.52 9.84
N GLY A 343 -5.41 4.20 10.64
CA GLY A 343 -5.78 3.79 12.00
C GLY A 343 -7.28 3.60 12.17
N GLY A 344 -7.68 3.16 13.35
CA GLY A 344 -9.08 2.93 13.72
C GLY A 344 -9.62 1.59 13.22
N HIS A 345 -10.94 1.54 12.98
CA HIS A 345 -11.63 0.32 12.59
C HIS A 345 -11.58 0.10 11.07
N PRO A 346 -11.38 -1.15 10.57
CA PRO A 346 -11.32 -1.46 9.14
C PRO A 346 -12.60 -1.11 8.35
N ALA A 347 -13.78 -1.09 8.99
CA ALA A 347 -15.02 -0.65 8.36
C ALA A 347 -15.10 0.87 8.13
N GLY A 348 -14.25 1.65 8.80
CA GLY A 348 -14.10 3.09 8.57
C GLY A 348 -13.04 3.40 7.50
N HIS A 349 -12.29 4.49 7.71
CA HIS A 349 -11.26 4.94 6.76
C HIS A 349 -9.90 4.21 6.83
N ARG A 350 -9.73 3.22 7.71
CA ARG A 350 -8.56 2.33 7.69
C ARG A 350 -8.56 1.45 6.44
N CYS A 351 -7.38 1.15 5.90
CA CYS A 351 -7.25 0.29 4.71
C CYS A 351 -7.82 -1.12 4.99
N PRO A 352 -8.77 -1.61 4.19
CA PRO A 352 -9.33 -2.96 4.38
C PRO A 352 -8.36 -4.06 3.93
N GLY A 353 -7.35 -3.72 3.12
CA GLY A 353 -6.35 -4.64 2.59
C GLY A 353 -5.10 -4.80 3.46
N GLU A 354 -5.10 -4.35 4.71
CA GLU A 354 -3.92 -4.43 5.58
C GLU A 354 -3.48 -5.87 5.86
N SER A 355 -4.44 -6.75 6.19
CA SER A 355 -4.17 -8.17 6.38
C SER A 355 -3.62 -8.83 5.11
N LEU A 356 -4.19 -8.48 3.94
CA LEU A 356 -3.69 -8.94 2.65
C LEU A 356 -2.25 -8.48 2.40
N THR A 357 -1.95 -7.21 2.69
CA THR A 357 -0.58 -6.68 2.55
C THR A 357 0.44 -7.49 3.34
N LEU A 358 0.12 -7.81 4.59
CA LEU A 358 1.01 -8.60 5.45
C LEU A 358 1.21 -10.02 4.92
N ARG A 359 0.15 -10.70 4.49
CA ARG A 359 0.23 -12.05 3.93
C ARG A 359 0.99 -12.08 2.59
N VAL A 360 0.80 -11.08 1.73
CA VAL A 360 1.56 -10.96 0.48
C VAL A 360 3.05 -10.71 0.77
N LEU A 361 3.37 -9.86 1.74
CA LEU A 361 4.76 -9.63 2.17
C LEU A 361 5.37 -10.88 2.82
N GLU A 362 4.61 -11.61 3.61
CA GLU A 362 5.04 -12.88 4.21
C GLU A 362 5.43 -13.88 3.11
N ALA A 363 4.56 -14.10 2.12
CA ALA A 363 4.84 -14.98 0.99
C ALA A 363 6.06 -14.51 0.18
N THR A 364 6.22 -13.18 0.02
CA THR A 364 7.37 -12.59 -0.67
C THR A 364 8.67 -12.82 0.10
N LEU A 365 8.67 -12.61 1.42
CA LEU A 365 9.82 -12.85 2.28
C LEU A 365 10.24 -14.33 2.29
N ARG A 366 9.27 -15.26 2.27
CA ARG A 366 9.54 -16.70 2.15
C ARG A 366 10.34 -17.01 0.88
N VAL A 367 9.99 -16.40 -0.25
CA VAL A 367 10.69 -16.62 -1.52
C VAL A 367 12.07 -15.94 -1.50
N LEU A 368 12.13 -14.66 -1.12
CA LEU A 368 13.36 -13.88 -1.08
C LEU A 368 14.41 -14.47 -0.13
N ALA A 369 13.99 -15.01 1.02
CA ALA A 369 14.90 -15.65 1.98
C ALA A 369 15.51 -16.92 1.42
N GLY A 370 14.78 -17.67 0.59
CA GLY A 370 15.24 -18.89 -0.04
C GLY A 370 16.18 -18.72 -1.24
N VAL A 371 16.39 -17.47 -1.71
CA VAL A 371 17.26 -17.17 -2.86
C VAL A 371 18.44 -16.32 -2.41
N PRO A 372 19.70 -16.77 -2.56
CA PRO A 372 20.86 -15.94 -2.31
C PRO A 372 20.97 -14.85 -3.38
N TYR A 373 21.15 -13.60 -2.96
CA TYR A 373 21.35 -12.47 -3.87
C TYR A 373 22.18 -11.37 -3.21
N GLU A 374 22.76 -10.52 -4.06
CA GLU A 374 23.43 -9.28 -3.69
C GLU A 374 22.69 -8.09 -4.31
N VAL A 375 22.65 -6.97 -3.60
CA VAL A 375 22.04 -5.72 -4.09
C VAL A 375 23.08 -4.93 -4.87
N ALA A 376 22.75 -4.52 -6.09
CA ALA A 376 23.64 -3.76 -6.95
C ALA A 376 23.73 -2.27 -6.56
N ASP A 377 22.60 -1.61 -6.29
CA ASP A 377 22.52 -0.20 -5.85
C ASP A 377 21.39 -0.05 -4.82
N PRO A 378 21.72 0.17 -3.52
CA PRO A 378 20.74 0.35 -2.47
C PRO A 378 20.17 1.77 -2.37
N ALA A 379 20.59 2.71 -3.24
CA ALA A 379 20.23 4.12 -3.11
C ALA A 379 18.71 4.35 -3.25
N VAL A 380 18.17 5.12 -2.31
CA VAL A 380 16.75 5.49 -2.25
C VAL A 380 16.61 7.01 -2.28
N ASP A 381 15.73 7.52 -3.13
CA ASP A 381 15.39 8.95 -3.18
C ASP A 381 14.13 9.22 -2.36
N LEU A 382 14.27 9.72 -1.15
CA LEU A 382 13.16 10.04 -0.24
C LEU A 382 12.40 11.31 -0.63
N THR A 383 12.86 12.07 -1.62
CA THR A 383 12.12 13.23 -2.14
C THR A 383 11.00 12.81 -3.09
N ARG A 384 11.06 11.58 -3.64
CA ARG A 384 10.05 11.00 -4.51
C ARG A 384 8.98 10.25 -3.71
N MET A 385 7.69 10.40 -4.10
CA MET A 385 6.55 9.71 -3.48
C MET A 385 5.64 9.06 -4.54
N PRO A 386 5.34 7.76 -4.44
CA PRO A 386 6.02 6.78 -3.60
C PRO A 386 7.46 6.55 -4.09
N THR A 387 8.35 6.22 -3.16
CA THR A 387 9.75 5.93 -3.50
C THR A 387 9.99 4.45 -3.68
N THR A 388 11.02 4.12 -4.47
CA THR A 388 11.62 2.79 -4.58
C THR A 388 13.14 2.95 -4.62
N PRO A 389 13.91 1.93 -4.26
CA PRO A 389 15.33 1.90 -4.57
C PRO A 389 15.58 2.10 -6.07
N ARG A 390 16.74 2.67 -6.41
CA ARG A 390 17.07 3.02 -7.79
C ARG A 390 16.98 1.79 -8.70
N GLY A 391 16.45 1.98 -9.92
CA GLY A 391 16.23 0.89 -10.87
C GLY A 391 15.17 -0.14 -10.45
N GLY A 392 14.38 0.14 -9.41
CA GLY A 392 13.41 -0.81 -8.85
C GLY A 392 14.09 -1.91 -8.04
N LEU A 393 15.25 -1.66 -7.48
CA LEU A 393 16.13 -2.59 -6.79
C LEU A 393 16.66 -3.70 -7.71
N VAL A 394 17.84 -3.53 -8.25
CA VAL A 394 18.52 -4.58 -9.03
C VAL A 394 19.28 -5.50 -8.08
N ILE A 395 18.99 -6.79 -8.15
CA ILE A 395 19.68 -7.85 -7.44
C ILE A 395 20.44 -8.76 -8.42
N ARG A 396 21.59 -9.32 -7.96
CA ARG A 396 22.37 -10.32 -8.68
C ARG A 396 22.21 -11.65 -7.98
N VAL A 397 21.76 -12.66 -8.71
CA VAL A 397 21.58 -14.02 -8.19
C VAL A 397 22.68 -14.91 -8.77
N PRO A 398 23.49 -15.60 -7.93
CA PRO A 398 24.55 -16.50 -8.41
C PRO A 398 23.99 -17.65 -9.27
N ALA A 399 24.74 -18.09 -10.29
CA ALA A 399 24.32 -19.17 -11.17
C ALA A 399 24.13 -20.54 -10.46
N GLY A 400 24.84 -20.76 -9.34
CA GLY A 400 24.71 -21.97 -8.52
C GLY A 400 23.65 -21.88 -7.42
N ALA A 401 22.83 -20.80 -7.40
CA ALA A 401 21.76 -20.70 -6.44
C ALA A 401 20.78 -21.88 -6.61
N PRO A 402 20.37 -22.56 -5.52
CA PRO A 402 19.43 -23.65 -5.62
C PRO A 402 18.10 -23.12 -6.15
N GLY A 403 17.79 -23.45 -7.41
CA GLY A 403 16.44 -23.27 -7.91
C GLY A 403 15.50 -24.10 -7.04
N ARG A 404 14.47 -23.50 -6.47
CA ARG A 404 13.45 -24.27 -5.73
C ARG A 404 12.74 -25.20 -6.74
N SER A 405 13.16 -26.48 -6.77
CA SER A 405 12.33 -27.51 -7.37
C SER A 405 11.03 -27.56 -6.55
N ALA A 406 9.89 -27.48 -7.23
CA ALA A 406 8.60 -27.76 -6.62
C ALA A 406 8.70 -29.12 -5.91
N ARG A 407 8.92 -29.14 -4.59
CA ARG A 407 8.71 -30.36 -3.81
C ARG A 407 7.21 -30.59 -3.81
N ALA A 408 6.79 -31.52 -4.66
CA ALA A 408 5.47 -32.11 -4.60
C ALA A 408 5.22 -32.51 -3.15
N SER A 409 4.23 -31.90 -2.51
CA SER A 409 3.63 -32.40 -1.30
C SER A 409 2.91 -33.69 -1.65
N THR A 410 3.56 -34.82 -1.42
CA THR A 410 2.91 -36.15 -1.42
C THR A 410 1.93 -36.13 -0.24
N PRO A 411 0.63 -36.37 -0.45
CA PRO A 411 -0.27 -36.58 0.66
C PRO A 411 0.10 -37.90 1.30
N GLY A 412 0.53 -37.86 2.56
CA GLY A 412 0.73 -39.04 3.39
C GLY A 412 -0.58 -39.80 3.51
N SER A 413 -0.60 -41.00 2.97
CA SER A 413 -1.60 -42.02 3.26
C SER A 413 -1.34 -42.57 4.66
N ALA A 414 -2.24 -42.32 5.59
CA ALA A 414 -2.71 -43.26 6.61
C ALA A 414 -3.86 -42.62 7.39
#